data_432b742b76b97e8d7e72e0481ee67286
#
_entry.id   432b742b76b97e8d7e72e0481ee67286
#
_cell.length_a   1.000
_cell.length_b   1.000
_cell.length_c   1.000
_cell.angle_alpha   90.00
_cell.angle_beta   90.00
_cell.angle_gamma   90.00
#
_symmetry.space_group_name_H-M   'P 1'
#
loop_
_entity.id
_entity.type
_entity.pdbx_description
1 polymer ?
#
loop_
_entity_poly.entity_id
_entity_poly.type
_entity_poly.pdbx_seq_one_letter_code
_entity_poly.pdbx_strand_id
1 'polypeptide(L)'
;MPERKPRVDAARNREAVLTAADALFAECDSPDAVTMADIAAAAGVGKATLFRGYGDRTGLIQALYAARLEPVHQAVTDGPPPLGPDTPPAERVPALLDALLRFKLDHRHLSLALEATGSDSPYQAAHYEWWHATIRDVLDRIPGFTGSDFAAHALLAAVRADLVAHLADRRHMTREELRAELAAFTANVLTGRAS
;
A
#
# COMPACT_ATOMS: atom_id res chain seq x y z
N MET A 1 -36.93 -15.65 -14.84
CA MET A 1 -35.56 -15.24 -14.59
C MET A 1 -35.49 -13.80 -14.11
N PRO A 2 -35.15 -13.53 -12.85
CA PRO A 2 -34.64 -12.24 -12.46
C PRO A 2 -33.57 -12.40 -11.32
N GLU A 3 -32.37 -12.98 -11.61
CA GLU A 3 -31.30 -13.10 -10.62
C GLU A 3 -30.16 -12.08 -10.80
N ARG A 4 -30.29 -11.15 -11.74
CA ARG A 4 -29.18 -10.23 -12.08
C ARG A 4 -29.16 -8.94 -11.25
N LYS A 5 -30.28 -8.54 -10.62
CA LYS A 5 -30.43 -7.30 -9.86
C LYS A 5 -29.63 -7.24 -8.54
N PRO A 6 -29.65 -8.25 -7.67
CA PRO A 6 -28.98 -8.16 -6.37
C PRO A 6 -27.44 -8.07 -6.45
N ARG A 7 -26.81 -8.70 -7.44
CA ARG A 7 -25.35 -8.67 -7.61
C ARG A 7 -24.85 -7.32 -8.14
N VAL A 8 -25.61 -6.68 -9.03
CA VAL A 8 -25.28 -5.35 -9.58
C VAL A 8 -25.42 -4.29 -8.48
N ASP A 9 -26.46 -4.37 -7.66
CA ASP A 9 -26.66 -3.45 -6.54
C ASP A 9 -25.59 -3.62 -5.45
N ALA A 10 -25.15 -4.85 -5.17
CA ALA A 10 -24.06 -5.12 -4.25
C ALA A 10 -22.71 -4.57 -4.73
N ALA A 11 -22.39 -4.73 -6.02
CA ALA A 11 -21.17 -4.18 -6.61
C ALA A 11 -21.18 -2.65 -6.59
N ARG A 12 -22.32 -2.02 -6.94
CA ARG A 12 -22.49 -0.57 -6.91
C ARG A 12 -22.37 -0.01 -5.49
N ASN A 13 -22.96 -0.69 -4.50
CA ASN A 13 -22.85 -0.30 -3.10
C ASN A 13 -21.40 -0.43 -2.60
N ARG A 14 -20.69 -1.49 -3.01
CA ARG A 14 -19.27 -1.66 -2.68
C ARG A 14 -18.41 -0.51 -3.21
N GLU A 15 -18.61 -0.15 -4.47
CA GLU A 15 -17.89 0.96 -5.10
C GLU A 15 -18.21 2.30 -4.40
N ALA A 16 -19.48 2.57 -4.12
CA ALA A 16 -19.92 3.79 -3.41
C ALA A 16 -19.26 3.88 -2.01
N VAL A 17 -19.20 2.77 -1.27
CA VAL A 17 -18.55 2.72 0.04
C VAL A 17 -17.05 2.99 -0.06
N LEU A 18 -16.34 2.35 -0.99
CA LEU A 18 -14.90 2.56 -1.15
C LEU A 18 -14.58 3.98 -1.62
N THR A 19 -15.41 4.56 -2.51
CA THR A 19 -15.24 5.94 -2.96
C THR A 19 -15.48 6.93 -1.81
N ALA A 20 -16.52 6.74 -1.01
CA ALA A 20 -16.80 7.60 0.15
C ALA A 20 -15.71 7.50 1.21
N ALA A 21 -15.23 6.30 1.50
CA ALA A 21 -14.14 6.08 2.44
C ALA A 21 -12.84 6.74 1.97
N ASP A 22 -12.50 6.60 0.69
CA ASP A 22 -11.31 7.23 0.11
C ASP A 22 -11.34 8.77 0.25
N ALA A 23 -12.47 9.39 -0.09
CA ALA A 23 -12.65 10.83 0.06
C ALA A 23 -12.47 11.28 1.51
N LEU A 24 -13.09 10.56 2.47
CA LEU A 24 -12.94 10.87 3.89
C LEU A 24 -11.51 10.72 4.39
N PHE A 25 -10.78 9.69 3.96
CA PHE A 25 -9.37 9.52 4.31
C PHE A 25 -8.45 10.54 3.63
N ALA A 26 -8.81 11.05 2.47
CA ALA A 26 -8.05 12.09 1.77
C ALA A 26 -8.17 13.46 2.47
N GLU A 27 -9.33 13.76 3.08
CA GLU A 27 -9.65 15.06 3.68
C GLU A 27 -9.46 15.10 5.21
N CYS A 28 -9.23 13.97 5.88
CA CYS A 28 -9.13 13.94 7.34
C CYS A 28 -7.80 14.50 7.84
N ASP A 29 -7.85 15.12 9.02
CA ASP A 29 -6.65 15.57 9.74
C ASP A 29 -5.92 14.41 10.45
N SER A 30 -6.68 13.35 10.78
CA SER A 30 -6.15 12.15 11.43
C SER A 30 -6.92 10.92 10.95
N PRO A 31 -6.22 9.79 10.71
CA PRO A 31 -6.88 8.53 10.36
C PRO A 31 -8.01 8.14 11.32
N ASP A 32 -7.84 8.40 12.62
CA ASP A 32 -8.81 8.02 13.64
C ASP A 32 -10.12 8.83 13.62
N ALA A 33 -10.12 9.99 12.94
CA ALA A 33 -11.32 10.81 12.77
C ALA A 33 -12.36 10.16 11.84
N VAL A 34 -11.94 9.24 10.95
CA VAL A 34 -12.83 8.57 10.00
C VAL A 34 -13.53 7.37 10.63
N THR A 35 -14.84 7.45 10.84
CA THR A 35 -15.64 6.38 11.45
C THR A 35 -16.48 5.59 10.44
N MET A 36 -16.87 4.36 10.82
CA MET A 36 -17.83 3.56 10.02
C MET A 36 -19.18 4.27 9.81
N ALA A 37 -19.58 5.14 10.76
CA ALA A 37 -20.83 5.90 10.66
C ALA A 37 -20.73 6.97 9.58
N ASP A 38 -19.62 7.70 9.53
CA ASP A 38 -19.38 8.74 8.53
C ASP A 38 -19.32 8.15 7.13
N ILE A 39 -18.62 7.01 6.98
CA ILE A 39 -18.52 6.30 5.71
C ILE A 39 -19.90 5.81 5.25
N ALA A 40 -20.71 5.23 6.13
CA ALA A 40 -22.06 4.79 5.80
C ALA A 40 -22.95 5.96 5.35
N ALA A 41 -22.88 7.08 6.04
CA ALA A 41 -23.61 8.30 5.70
C ALA A 41 -23.18 8.88 4.35
N ALA A 42 -21.85 9.01 4.13
CA ALA A 42 -21.30 9.53 2.88
C ALA A 42 -21.58 8.63 1.67
N ALA A 43 -21.57 7.31 1.87
CA ALA A 43 -21.89 6.32 0.82
C ALA A 43 -23.40 6.15 0.57
N GLY A 44 -24.27 6.72 1.40
CA GLY A 44 -25.72 6.53 1.30
C GLY A 44 -26.18 5.10 1.58
N VAL A 45 -25.44 4.33 2.40
CA VAL A 45 -25.77 2.95 2.75
C VAL A 45 -26.11 2.81 4.23
N GLY A 46 -26.95 1.81 4.56
CA GLY A 46 -27.23 1.51 5.96
C GLY A 46 -26.01 0.96 6.70
N LYS A 47 -25.81 1.35 7.98
CA LYS A 47 -24.71 0.83 8.84
C LYS A 47 -24.65 -0.71 8.83
N ALA A 48 -25.80 -1.38 8.94
CA ALA A 48 -25.86 -2.85 8.92
C ALA A 48 -25.34 -3.45 7.60
N THR A 49 -25.53 -2.77 6.48
CA THR A 49 -25.02 -3.18 5.18
C THR A 49 -23.50 -3.05 5.13
N LEU A 50 -22.97 -1.95 5.68
CA LEU A 50 -21.53 -1.71 5.77
C LEU A 50 -20.84 -2.77 6.64
N PHE A 51 -21.36 -3.03 7.84
CA PHE A 51 -20.83 -4.07 8.74
C PHE A 51 -20.93 -5.48 8.15
N ARG A 52 -22.00 -5.78 7.44
CA ARG A 52 -22.13 -7.08 6.74
C ARG A 52 -21.10 -7.26 5.63
N GLY A 53 -20.74 -6.16 4.94
CA GLY A 53 -19.82 -6.20 3.81
C GLY A 53 -18.35 -6.25 4.21
N TYR A 54 -17.98 -5.62 5.33
CA TYR A 54 -16.58 -5.39 5.72
C TYR A 54 -16.23 -5.87 7.12
N GLY A 55 -17.22 -6.31 7.91
CA GLY A 55 -17.02 -6.71 9.30
C GLY A 55 -16.89 -5.51 10.23
N ASP A 56 -15.75 -4.87 10.20
CA ASP A 56 -15.41 -3.73 11.05
C ASP A 56 -14.63 -2.65 10.28
N ARG A 57 -14.12 -1.65 11.00
CA ARG A 57 -13.29 -0.58 10.44
C ARG A 57 -12.00 -1.12 9.84
N THR A 58 -11.38 -2.09 10.47
CA THR A 58 -10.14 -2.73 10.00
C THR A 58 -10.36 -3.42 8.65
N GLY A 59 -11.42 -4.22 8.52
CA GLY A 59 -11.77 -4.88 7.27
C GLY A 59 -12.09 -3.91 6.14
N LEU A 60 -12.72 -2.75 6.45
CA LEU A 60 -12.95 -1.69 5.47
C LEU A 60 -11.65 -1.04 5.00
N ILE A 61 -10.75 -0.68 5.93
CA ILE A 61 -9.44 -0.10 5.63
C ILE A 61 -8.64 -1.05 4.73
N GLN A 62 -8.60 -2.34 5.08
CA GLN A 62 -7.92 -3.36 4.27
C GLN A 62 -8.51 -3.47 2.86
N ALA A 63 -9.84 -3.46 2.74
CA ALA A 63 -10.51 -3.54 1.45
C ALA A 63 -10.26 -2.28 0.59
N LEU A 64 -10.26 -1.10 1.20
CA LEU A 64 -9.96 0.16 0.51
C LEU A 64 -8.50 0.19 0.05
N TYR A 65 -7.58 -0.13 0.96
CA TYR A 65 -6.14 -0.17 0.64
C TYR A 65 -5.85 -1.14 -0.51
N ALA A 66 -6.40 -2.35 -0.47
CA ALA A 66 -6.27 -3.33 -1.54
C ALA A 66 -6.81 -2.80 -2.87
N ALA A 67 -7.99 -2.18 -2.86
CA ALA A 67 -8.58 -1.62 -4.07
C ALA A 67 -7.75 -0.48 -4.67
N ARG A 68 -7.14 0.38 -3.84
CA ARG A 68 -6.27 1.47 -4.30
C ARG A 68 -4.90 0.99 -4.77
N LEU A 69 -4.38 -0.07 -4.17
CA LEU A 69 -3.10 -0.66 -4.53
C LEU A 69 -3.18 -1.57 -5.77
N GLU A 70 -4.37 -2.04 -6.13
CA GLU A 70 -4.58 -2.98 -7.25
C GLU A 70 -3.93 -2.56 -8.57
N PRO A 71 -4.01 -1.28 -9.03
CA PRO A 71 -3.31 -0.86 -10.25
C PRO A 71 -1.79 -1.01 -10.17
N VAL A 72 -1.21 -0.81 -8.98
CA VAL A 72 0.23 -1.00 -8.75
C VAL A 72 0.55 -2.50 -8.78
N HIS A 73 -0.26 -3.34 -8.13
CA HIS A 73 -0.11 -4.80 -8.17
C HIS A 73 -0.14 -5.33 -9.61
N GLN A 74 -1.10 -4.89 -10.42
CA GLN A 74 -1.19 -5.28 -11.83
C GLN A 74 0.04 -4.84 -12.62
N ALA A 75 0.50 -3.59 -12.42
CA ALA A 75 1.71 -3.09 -13.07
C ALA A 75 2.97 -3.90 -12.68
N VAL A 76 3.06 -4.37 -11.44
CA VAL A 76 4.17 -5.19 -10.95
C VAL A 76 4.09 -6.63 -11.47
N THR A 77 2.89 -7.20 -11.58
CA THR A 77 2.69 -8.59 -11.97
C THR A 77 2.79 -8.80 -13.48
N ASP A 78 2.13 -7.95 -14.25
CA ASP A 78 1.94 -8.15 -15.70
C ASP A 78 2.28 -6.90 -16.52
N GLY A 79 2.69 -5.79 -15.87
CA GLY A 79 2.93 -4.53 -16.55
C GLY A 79 4.27 -4.47 -17.30
N PRO A 80 4.47 -3.40 -18.09
CA PRO A 80 5.74 -3.13 -18.75
C PRO A 80 6.81 -2.62 -17.76
N PRO A 81 8.08 -2.51 -18.19
CA PRO A 81 9.08 -1.77 -17.43
C PRO A 81 8.59 -0.35 -17.07
N PRO A 82 8.99 0.20 -15.92
CA PRO A 82 10.03 -0.32 -15.01
C PRO A 82 9.49 -1.23 -13.89
N LEU A 83 8.18 -1.48 -13.78
CA LEU A 83 7.59 -2.28 -12.68
C LEU A 83 7.45 -3.76 -13.03
N GLY A 84 7.19 -4.06 -14.29
CA GLY A 84 6.87 -5.41 -14.76
C GLY A 84 8.02 -6.40 -14.65
N PRO A 85 7.70 -7.71 -14.83
CA PRO A 85 8.64 -8.81 -14.62
C PRO A 85 9.86 -8.81 -15.54
N ASP A 86 9.73 -8.22 -16.73
CA ASP A 86 10.80 -8.14 -17.73
C ASP A 86 11.85 -7.06 -17.45
N THR A 87 11.65 -6.25 -16.39
CA THR A 87 12.61 -5.22 -16.00
C THR A 87 13.88 -5.84 -15.41
N PRO A 88 15.09 -5.40 -15.80
CA PRO A 88 16.33 -5.83 -15.16
C PRO A 88 16.27 -5.67 -13.64
N PRO A 89 16.70 -6.67 -12.85
CA PRO A 89 16.51 -6.66 -11.40
C PRO A 89 17.05 -5.40 -10.70
N ALA A 90 18.24 -4.94 -11.09
CA ALA A 90 18.86 -3.74 -10.48
C ALA A 90 18.09 -2.44 -10.76
N GLU A 91 17.32 -2.38 -11.84
CA GLU A 91 16.43 -1.26 -12.17
C GLU A 91 15.05 -1.44 -11.54
N ARG A 92 14.60 -2.69 -11.41
CA ARG A 92 13.26 -3.02 -10.91
C ARG A 92 13.10 -2.72 -9.42
N VAL A 93 14.10 -3.08 -8.59
CA VAL A 93 14.00 -2.86 -7.13
C VAL A 93 13.77 -1.38 -6.79
N PRO A 94 14.57 -0.40 -7.29
CA PRO A 94 14.28 1.02 -7.05
C PRO A 94 12.90 1.46 -7.55
N ALA A 95 12.47 0.96 -8.71
CA ALA A 95 11.18 1.32 -9.29
C ALA A 95 10.00 0.80 -8.43
N LEU A 96 10.09 -0.41 -7.90
CA LEU A 96 9.09 -0.98 -6.99
C LEU A 96 8.97 -0.16 -5.70
N LEU A 97 10.10 0.23 -5.11
CA LEU A 97 10.11 1.04 -3.89
C LEU A 97 9.61 2.47 -4.13
N ASP A 98 9.97 3.10 -5.27
CA ASP A 98 9.43 4.41 -5.65
C ASP A 98 7.91 4.36 -5.87
N ALA A 99 7.40 3.32 -6.52
CA ALA A 99 5.96 3.14 -6.71
C ALA A 99 5.23 2.98 -5.37
N LEU A 100 5.78 2.21 -4.44
CA LEU A 100 5.21 2.02 -3.11
C LEU A 100 5.29 3.31 -2.27
N LEU A 101 6.41 4.04 -2.33
CA LEU A 101 6.55 5.34 -1.66
C LEU A 101 5.51 6.35 -2.18
N ARG A 102 5.36 6.47 -3.51
CA ARG A 102 4.36 7.34 -4.12
C ARG A 102 2.95 6.97 -3.64
N PHE A 103 2.61 5.70 -3.69
CA PHE A 103 1.32 5.23 -3.22
C PHE A 103 1.07 5.64 -1.77
N LYS A 104 2.05 5.48 -0.88
CA LYS A 104 1.91 5.86 0.53
C LYS A 104 1.83 7.36 0.76
N LEU A 105 2.48 8.16 -0.08
CA LEU A 105 2.35 9.63 -0.05
C LEU A 105 0.98 10.08 -0.55
N ASP A 106 0.47 9.46 -1.62
CA ASP A 106 -0.84 9.78 -2.21
C ASP A 106 -2.01 9.33 -1.33
N HIS A 107 -1.86 8.22 -0.60
CA HIS A 107 -2.87 7.65 0.31
C HIS A 107 -2.37 7.61 1.75
N ARG A 108 -1.84 8.73 2.23
CA ARG A 108 -1.11 8.82 3.48
C ARG A 108 -1.92 8.37 4.69
N HIS A 109 -3.10 8.97 4.92
CA HIS A 109 -3.91 8.65 6.08
C HIS A 109 -4.47 7.23 6.03
N LEU A 110 -4.81 6.74 4.84
CA LEU A 110 -5.20 5.35 4.64
C LEU A 110 -4.05 4.38 4.98
N SER A 111 -2.83 4.70 4.54
CA SER A 111 -1.64 3.88 4.82
C SER A 111 -1.29 3.86 6.31
N LEU A 112 -1.38 5.02 6.99
CA LEU A 112 -1.21 5.11 8.44
C LEU A 112 -2.31 4.34 9.18
N ALA A 113 -3.58 4.47 8.75
CA ALA A 113 -4.69 3.71 9.34
C ALA A 113 -4.48 2.20 9.22
N LEU A 114 -4.02 1.72 8.07
CA LEU A 114 -3.75 0.30 7.86
C LEU A 114 -2.63 -0.19 8.79
N GLU A 115 -1.52 0.52 8.87
CA GLU A 115 -0.37 0.12 9.70
C GLU A 115 -0.68 0.21 11.20
N ALA A 116 -1.62 1.06 11.62
CA ALA A 116 -2.07 1.19 13.01
C ALA A 116 -3.09 0.10 13.43
N THR A 117 -3.80 -0.52 12.48
CA THR A 117 -4.87 -1.49 12.79
C THR A 117 -4.37 -2.91 13.12
N GLY A 118 -3.09 -3.18 12.98
CA GLY A 118 -2.53 -4.51 13.22
C GLY A 118 -2.54 -4.89 14.70
N SER A 119 -3.40 -5.85 15.10
CA SER A 119 -3.33 -6.53 16.39
C SER A 119 -2.18 -7.52 16.46
N ASP A 120 -1.74 -8.01 15.30
CA ASP A 120 -0.61 -8.93 15.12
C ASP A 120 0.57 -8.20 14.45
N SER A 121 1.68 -8.90 14.30
CA SER A 121 2.87 -8.34 13.64
C SER A 121 2.50 -7.77 12.25
N PRO A 122 2.88 -6.52 11.91
CA PRO A 122 2.63 -5.96 10.59
C PRO A 122 3.29 -6.76 9.47
N TYR A 123 4.27 -7.57 9.82
CA TYR A 123 5.01 -8.46 8.90
C TYR A 123 4.21 -9.70 8.47
N GLN A 124 3.09 -10.02 9.15
CA GLN A 124 2.20 -11.14 8.81
C GLN A 124 0.99 -10.70 7.98
N ALA A 125 0.86 -9.42 7.67
CA ALA A 125 -0.19 -8.93 6.80
C ALA A 125 0.05 -9.39 5.35
N ALA A 126 -0.97 -9.94 4.70
CA ALA A 126 -0.87 -10.51 3.36
C ALA A 126 -0.28 -9.54 2.32
N HIS A 127 -0.59 -8.24 2.43
CA HIS A 127 -0.02 -7.23 1.55
C HIS A 127 1.48 -7.02 1.80
N TYR A 128 1.95 -7.15 3.06
CA TYR A 128 3.37 -7.07 3.39
C TYR A 128 4.12 -8.30 2.88
N GLU A 129 3.59 -9.50 3.11
CA GLU A 129 4.18 -10.75 2.64
C GLU A 129 4.33 -10.78 1.12
N TRP A 130 3.33 -10.26 0.40
CA TRP A 130 3.39 -10.16 -1.06
C TRP A 130 4.52 -9.23 -1.54
N TRP A 131 4.65 -8.04 -0.94
CA TRP A 131 5.73 -7.11 -1.27
C TRP A 131 7.10 -7.66 -0.91
N HIS A 132 7.21 -8.28 0.28
CA HIS A 132 8.45 -8.90 0.73
C HIS A 132 8.90 -10.00 -0.24
N ALA A 133 8.02 -10.93 -0.58
CA ALA A 133 8.30 -11.99 -1.54
C ALA A 133 8.72 -11.43 -2.91
N THR A 134 7.98 -10.42 -3.40
CA THR A 134 8.27 -9.78 -4.70
C THR A 134 9.67 -9.14 -4.71
N ILE A 135 10.02 -8.36 -3.70
CA ILE A 135 11.34 -7.69 -3.65
C ILE A 135 12.44 -8.72 -3.47
N ARG A 136 12.27 -9.70 -2.56
CA ARG A 136 13.23 -10.78 -2.35
C ARG A 136 13.51 -11.54 -3.65
N ASP A 137 12.47 -11.95 -4.37
CA ASP A 137 12.61 -12.70 -5.63
C ASP A 137 13.31 -11.89 -6.74
N VAL A 138 13.16 -10.56 -6.73
CA VAL A 138 13.91 -9.68 -7.63
C VAL A 138 15.37 -9.58 -7.20
N LEU A 139 15.66 -9.43 -5.90
CA LEU A 139 17.02 -9.37 -5.36
C LEU A 139 17.79 -10.67 -5.61
N ASP A 140 17.14 -11.83 -5.48
CA ASP A 140 17.73 -13.16 -5.74
C ASP A 140 18.19 -13.33 -7.21
N ARG A 141 17.64 -12.53 -8.12
CA ARG A 141 18.04 -12.52 -9.55
C ARG A 141 19.23 -11.61 -9.84
N ILE A 142 19.73 -10.84 -8.85
CA ILE A 142 20.91 -9.98 -9.02
C ILE A 142 22.18 -10.84 -8.80
N PRO A 143 23.06 -10.97 -9.81
CA PRO A 143 24.26 -11.79 -9.69
C PRO A 143 25.15 -11.33 -8.51
N GLY A 144 25.45 -12.26 -7.61
CA GLY A 144 26.33 -12.01 -6.44
C GLY A 144 25.66 -11.27 -5.29
N PHE A 145 24.36 -10.99 -5.36
CA PHE A 145 23.61 -10.44 -4.22
C PHE A 145 23.36 -11.53 -3.18
N THR A 146 23.56 -11.23 -1.91
CA THR A 146 23.32 -12.14 -0.78
C THR A 146 22.48 -11.49 0.29
N GLY A 147 21.77 -12.28 1.09
CA GLY A 147 20.94 -11.75 2.18
C GLY A 147 19.64 -11.08 1.69
N SER A 148 19.09 -11.53 0.57
CA SER A 148 17.90 -10.97 -0.07
C SER A 148 16.70 -10.88 0.86
N ASP A 149 16.52 -11.85 1.75
CA ASP A 149 15.42 -11.89 2.71
C ASP A 149 15.48 -10.70 3.68
N PHE A 150 16.63 -10.49 4.34
CA PHE A 150 16.80 -9.35 5.25
C PHE A 150 16.81 -8.02 4.50
N ALA A 151 17.42 -7.97 3.31
CA ALA A 151 17.44 -6.76 2.49
C ALA A 151 16.02 -6.35 2.06
N ALA A 152 15.15 -7.30 1.71
CA ALA A 152 13.76 -7.02 1.39
C ALA A 152 13.01 -6.41 2.59
N HIS A 153 13.20 -6.94 3.80
CA HIS A 153 12.66 -6.35 5.02
C HIS A 153 13.18 -4.93 5.27
N ALA A 154 14.48 -4.70 5.13
CA ALA A 154 15.10 -3.39 5.35
C ALA A 154 14.61 -2.34 4.34
N LEU A 155 14.48 -2.72 3.07
CA LEU A 155 13.94 -1.87 2.01
C LEU A 155 12.47 -1.52 2.23
N LEU A 156 11.65 -2.48 2.65
CA LEU A 156 10.25 -2.22 3.02
C LEU A 156 10.12 -1.37 4.27
N ALA A 157 11.02 -1.51 5.24
CA ALA A 157 11.04 -0.66 6.42
C ALA A 157 11.30 0.82 6.07
N ALA A 158 12.10 1.10 5.05
CA ALA A 158 12.37 2.45 4.57
C ALA A 158 11.14 3.15 3.96
N VAL A 159 10.11 2.41 3.55
CA VAL A 159 8.86 2.94 3.00
C VAL A 159 7.65 2.70 3.91
N ARG A 160 7.85 2.45 5.20
CA ARG A 160 6.75 2.37 6.16
C ARG A 160 5.99 3.69 6.24
N ALA A 161 4.67 3.64 6.37
CA ALA A 161 3.83 4.82 6.37
C ALA A 161 4.12 5.73 7.57
N ASP A 162 4.43 5.18 8.74
CA ASP A 162 4.81 5.92 9.93
C ASP A 162 6.13 6.67 9.76
N LEU A 163 7.15 6.04 9.15
CA LEU A 163 8.43 6.68 8.84
C LEU A 163 8.25 7.78 7.78
N VAL A 164 7.55 7.48 6.69
CA VAL A 164 7.29 8.44 5.61
C VAL A 164 6.53 9.68 6.15
N ALA A 165 5.51 9.46 6.98
CA ALA A 165 4.78 10.54 7.63
C ALA A 165 5.67 11.36 8.57
N HIS A 166 6.51 10.71 9.39
CA HIS A 166 7.44 11.40 10.26
C HIS A 166 8.40 12.31 9.47
N LEU A 167 8.99 11.79 8.38
CA LEU A 167 9.93 12.55 7.56
C LEU A 167 9.25 13.73 6.86
N ALA A 168 8.05 13.54 6.30
CA ALA A 168 7.30 14.59 5.66
C ALA A 168 6.85 15.68 6.64
N ASP A 169 6.30 15.30 7.82
CA ASP A 169 5.66 16.26 8.73
C ASP A 169 6.62 16.91 9.73
N ARG A 170 7.47 16.08 10.33
CA ARG A 170 8.35 16.54 11.41
C ARG A 170 9.69 17.03 10.89
N ARG A 171 10.15 16.45 9.78
CA ARG A 171 11.42 16.82 9.14
C ARG A 171 11.21 17.74 7.93
N HIS A 172 9.96 17.97 7.53
CA HIS A 172 9.53 18.81 6.41
C HIS A 172 10.19 18.43 5.08
N MET A 173 10.46 17.14 4.90
CA MET A 173 10.99 16.64 3.63
C MET A 173 9.92 16.68 2.55
N THR A 174 10.29 17.23 1.42
CA THR A 174 9.44 17.22 0.22
C THR A 174 9.32 15.81 -0.38
N ARG A 175 8.34 15.61 -1.25
CA ARG A 175 8.18 14.37 -2.00
C ARG A 175 9.44 14.02 -2.80
N GLU A 176 10.05 15.00 -3.43
CA GLU A 176 11.27 14.86 -4.23
C GLU A 176 12.46 14.45 -3.37
N GLU A 177 12.65 15.07 -2.21
CA GLU A 177 13.71 14.70 -1.26
C GLU A 177 13.53 13.28 -0.74
N LEU A 178 12.31 12.89 -0.34
CA LEU A 178 12.02 11.52 0.09
C LEU A 178 12.35 10.48 -0.99
N ARG A 179 12.00 10.76 -2.24
CA ARG A 179 12.30 9.88 -3.36
C ARG A 179 13.80 9.80 -3.64
N ALA A 180 14.50 10.93 -3.58
CA ALA A 180 15.95 10.97 -3.79
C ALA A 180 16.71 10.17 -2.70
N GLU A 181 16.32 10.34 -1.43
CA GLU A 181 16.92 9.60 -0.31
C GLU A 181 16.63 8.10 -0.40
N LEU A 182 15.41 7.72 -0.75
CA LEU A 182 15.06 6.31 -0.95
C LEU A 182 15.85 5.69 -2.11
N ALA A 183 16.02 6.43 -3.21
CA ALA A 183 16.81 5.97 -4.35
C ALA A 183 18.29 5.78 -3.98
N ALA A 184 18.87 6.75 -3.25
CA ALA A 184 20.25 6.67 -2.76
C ALA A 184 20.44 5.49 -1.78
N PHE A 185 19.52 5.32 -0.83
CA PHE A 185 19.54 4.18 0.09
C PHE A 185 19.45 2.85 -0.66
N THR A 186 18.52 2.74 -1.60
CA THR A 186 18.35 1.52 -2.41
C THR A 186 19.60 1.21 -3.22
N ALA A 187 20.21 2.22 -3.87
CA ALA A 187 21.45 2.05 -4.61
C ALA A 187 22.60 1.53 -3.71
N ASN A 188 22.72 2.06 -2.48
CA ASN A 188 23.71 1.59 -1.51
C ASN A 188 23.47 0.14 -1.11
N VAL A 189 22.22 -0.27 -0.90
CA VAL A 189 21.88 -1.68 -0.60
C VAL A 189 22.24 -2.59 -1.78
N LEU A 190 21.97 -2.18 -3.01
CA LEU A 190 22.23 -2.98 -4.21
C LEU A 190 23.73 -3.06 -4.56
N THR A 191 24.52 -2.02 -4.24
CA THR A 191 25.96 -1.95 -4.51
C THR A 191 26.82 -2.40 -3.34
N GLY A 192 26.23 -2.41 -2.14
CA GLY A 192 26.90 -2.82 -0.92
C GLY A 192 27.23 -4.31 -0.97
N ARG A 193 28.43 -4.63 -1.49
CA ARG A 193 29.00 -5.96 -1.35
C ARG A 193 29.26 -6.19 0.14
N ALA A 194 28.63 -7.21 0.71
CA ALA A 194 29.09 -7.75 1.96
C ALA A 194 30.57 -8.13 1.76
N SER A 195 31.45 -7.40 2.43
CA SER A 195 32.87 -7.74 2.55
C SER A 195 33.03 -8.96 3.44
#